data_e2904698ef37a2e2a07e7f11053593c0
#
_entry.id   e2904698ef37a2e2a07e7f11053593c0
#
_cell.length_a   1.000
_cell.length_b   1.000
_cell.length_c   1.000
_cell.angle_alpha   90.00
_cell.angle_beta   90.00
_cell.angle_gamma   90.00
#
_symmetry.space_group_name_H-M   'P 1'
#
loop_
_entity.id
_entity.type
_entity.pdbx_description
1 polymer ?
#
loop_
_entity_poly.entity_id
_entity_poly.type
_entity_poly.pdbx_seq_one_letter_code
_entity_poly.pdbx_strand_id
1 'polypeptide(L)'
;MSEMSETFEPGDGFLIVDVQNDFCSGGALPVAGGERIVPVINRWLGEAVAKGVPIYASRDWHPVGHVSFRERGGPWPPHCVQDSKGAQFHPDLALPCSTILVTKGVRFDQDQYSAFEQTGLAVQLRNDGIRRLWVAGLAEDVCVLATVLDARREGFDVVVITTGTCPITLEGGEKAKWQMKEAGTRFVE
;
A
#
# COMPACT_ATOMS: atom_id res chain seq x y z
N MET A 1 23.08 20.14 6.77
CA MET A 1 21.86 19.31 6.65
C MET A 1 21.45 19.41 5.20
N SER A 2 21.63 18.34 4.41
CA SER A 2 21.16 18.32 3.02
C SER A 2 19.63 18.37 3.02
N GLU A 3 19.04 19.36 2.38
CA GLU A 3 17.63 19.33 2.03
C GLU A 3 17.42 18.07 1.19
N MET A 4 16.78 17.09 1.77
CA MET A 4 16.49 15.85 1.05
C MET A 4 15.35 16.14 0.08
N SER A 5 15.64 15.90 -1.19
CA SER A 5 14.77 16.13 -2.34
C SER A 5 13.37 15.49 -2.16
N GLU A 6 12.33 16.23 -2.48
CA GLU A 6 10.93 15.75 -2.58
C GLU A 6 10.68 14.97 -3.88
N THR A 7 11.70 14.38 -4.46
CA THR A 7 11.64 13.67 -5.73
C THR A 7 12.39 12.36 -5.63
N PHE A 8 12.07 11.43 -6.50
CA PHE A 8 12.76 10.14 -6.60
C PHE A 8 14.24 10.28 -6.93
N GLU A 9 15.06 9.43 -6.30
CA GLU A 9 16.51 9.34 -6.46
C GLU A 9 16.95 7.88 -6.71
N PRO A 10 18.19 7.64 -7.15
CA PRO A 10 18.71 6.27 -7.29
C PRO A 10 18.68 5.49 -5.96
N GLY A 11 18.12 4.29 -6.02
CA GLY A 11 17.88 3.45 -4.84
C GLY A 11 16.52 3.65 -4.19
N ASP A 12 15.64 4.42 -4.82
CA ASP A 12 14.23 4.50 -4.44
C ASP A 12 13.41 3.39 -5.11
N GLY A 13 12.33 2.99 -4.43
CA GLY A 13 11.25 2.20 -4.98
C GLY A 13 9.91 2.87 -4.68
N PHE A 14 8.92 2.69 -5.54
CA PHE A 14 7.57 3.19 -5.30
C PHE A 14 6.61 2.02 -5.03
N LEU A 15 6.06 1.97 -3.83
CA LEU A 15 5.13 0.94 -3.37
C LEU A 15 3.71 1.51 -3.26
N ILE A 16 2.80 0.96 -4.07
CA ILE A 16 1.38 1.29 -4.06
C ILE A 16 0.66 0.19 -3.28
N VAL A 17 -0.05 0.56 -2.22
CA VAL A 17 -0.69 -0.37 -1.29
C VAL A 17 -2.17 -0.48 -1.58
N ASP A 18 -2.61 -1.66 -2.01
CA ASP A 18 -4.00 -2.15 -2.05
C ASP A 18 -5.03 -1.18 -2.68
N VAL A 19 -4.70 -0.54 -3.79
CA VAL A 19 -5.65 0.34 -4.51
C VAL A 19 -6.57 -0.53 -5.38
N GLN A 20 -7.48 -1.25 -4.70
CA GLN A 20 -8.39 -2.24 -5.27
C GLN A 20 -9.85 -1.76 -5.25
N ASN A 21 -10.68 -2.33 -6.13
CA ASN A 21 -12.08 -1.91 -6.28
C ASN A 21 -12.88 -2.01 -4.98
N ASP A 22 -12.66 -3.05 -4.17
CA ASP A 22 -13.39 -3.24 -2.91
C ASP A 22 -13.10 -2.17 -1.85
N PHE A 23 -11.96 -1.49 -1.95
CA PHE A 23 -11.60 -0.37 -1.07
C PHE A 23 -12.00 1.00 -1.60
N CYS A 24 -12.61 1.06 -2.78
CA CYS A 24 -13.12 2.28 -3.40
C CYS A 24 -14.65 2.34 -3.38
N SER A 25 -15.23 3.46 -3.78
CA SER A 25 -16.68 3.66 -3.82
C SER A 25 -17.40 2.56 -4.60
N GLY A 26 -18.43 1.97 -3.98
CA GLY A 26 -19.19 0.84 -4.54
C GLY A 26 -18.56 -0.54 -4.32
N GLY A 27 -17.41 -0.63 -3.68
CA GLY A 27 -16.78 -1.87 -3.27
C GLY A 27 -17.37 -2.47 -2.00
N ALA A 28 -16.88 -3.66 -1.60
CA ALA A 28 -17.39 -4.39 -0.44
C ALA A 28 -16.92 -3.84 0.92
N LEU A 29 -15.78 -3.12 0.94
CA LEU A 29 -15.20 -2.50 2.12
C LEU A 29 -14.65 -1.11 1.80
N PRO A 30 -15.53 -0.16 1.40
CA PRO A 30 -15.07 1.11 0.84
C PRO A 30 -14.47 2.03 1.92
N VAL A 31 -13.33 2.63 1.59
CA VAL A 31 -12.77 3.79 2.28
C VAL A 31 -13.43 5.03 1.70
N ALA A 32 -14.04 5.86 2.53
CA ALA A 32 -14.77 7.05 2.06
C ALA A 32 -13.83 8.01 1.29
N GLY A 33 -14.05 8.16 -0.01
CA GLY A 33 -13.22 8.96 -0.90
C GLY A 33 -11.88 8.33 -1.25
N GLY A 34 -11.72 7.01 -1.05
CA GLY A 34 -10.49 6.28 -1.36
C GLY A 34 -10.03 6.43 -2.80
N GLU A 35 -10.95 6.49 -3.75
CA GLU A 35 -10.65 6.68 -5.18
C GLU A 35 -9.98 8.04 -5.50
N ARG A 36 -10.10 9.03 -4.62
CA ARG A 36 -9.51 10.38 -4.83
C ARG A 36 -7.97 10.36 -4.88
N ILE A 37 -7.36 9.32 -4.32
CA ILE A 37 -5.90 9.18 -4.35
C ILE A 37 -5.39 8.73 -5.73
N VAL A 38 -6.23 8.11 -6.55
CA VAL A 38 -5.80 7.51 -7.84
C VAL A 38 -5.14 8.52 -8.78
N PRO A 39 -5.72 9.73 -9.03
CA PRO A 39 -5.05 10.74 -9.86
C PRO A 39 -3.69 11.19 -9.28
N VAL A 40 -3.58 11.27 -7.96
CA VAL A 40 -2.31 11.63 -7.29
C VAL A 40 -1.28 10.53 -7.50
N ILE A 41 -1.65 9.27 -7.26
CA ILE A 41 -0.76 8.13 -7.50
C ILE A 41 -0.32 8.07 -8.96
N ASN A 42 -1.23 8.30 -9.90
CA ASN A 42 -0.90 8.29 -11.34
C ASN A 42 0.13 9.36 -11.71
N ARG A 43 0.06 10.56 -11.10
CA ARG A 43 1.10 11.59 -11.27
C ARG A 43 2.45 11.07 -10.81
N TRP A 44 2.53 10.51 -9.61
CA TRP A 44 3.78 9.95 -9.07
C TRP A 44 4.27 8.73 -9.85
N LEU A 45 3.35 7.90 -10.39
CA LEU A 45 3.71 6.80 -11.31
C LEU A 45 4.39 7.34 -12.57
N GLY A 46 3.87 8.43 -13.15
CA GLY A 46 4.51 9.07 -14.30
C GLY A 46 5.94 9.54 -13.99
N GLU A 47 6.15 10.13 -12.83
CA GLU A 47 7.48 10.57 -12.38
C GLU A 47 8.42 9.37 -12.12
N ALA A 48 7.93 8.32 -11.47
CA ALA A 48 8.69 7.10 -11.21
C ALA A 48 9.14 6.44 -12.51
N VAL A 49 8.23 6.30 -13.48
CA VAL A 49 8.54 5.75 -14.80
C VAL A 49 9.59 6.61 -15.53
N ALA A 50 9.42 7.93 -15.54
CA ALA A 50 10.35 8.84 -16.18
C ALA A 50 11.78 8.76 -15.60
N LYS A 51 11.89 8.41 -14.32
CA LYS A 51 13.18 8.26 -13.61
C LYS A 51 13.69 6.82 -13.53
N GLY A 52 12.96 5.85 -14.09
CA GLY A 52 13.33 4.43 -14.04
C GLY A 52 13.27 3.83 -12.64
N VAL A 53 12.41 4.37 -11.77
CA VAL A 53 12.21 3.86 -10.40
C VAL A 53 11.37 2.57 -10.45
N PRO A 54 11.81 1.49 -9.81
CA PRO A 54 11.02 0.27 -9.71
C PRO A 54 9.70 0.50 -8.99
N ILE A 55 8.62 -0.06 -9.53
CA ILE A 55 7.26 0.08 -9.03
C ILE A 55 6.76 -1.26 -8.52
N TYR A 56 6.23 -1.25 -7.31
CA TYR A 56 5.63 -2.38 -6.62
C TYR A 56 4.17 -2.04 -6.31
N ALA A 57 3.27 -3.01 -6.42
CA ALA A 57 1.88 -2.84 -6.02
C ALA A 57 1.42 -4.03 -5.21
N SER A 58 0.99 -3.79 -3.97
CA SER A 58 0.38 -4.85 -3.17
C SER A 58 -1.11 -4.97 -3.44
N ARG A 59 -1.63 -6.15 -3.20
CA ARG A 59 -3.05 -6.45 -3.25
C ARG A 59 -3.44 -7.49 -2.22
N ASP A 60 -4.60 -7.33 -1.63
CA ASP A 60 -5.29 -8.40 -0.92
C ASP A 60 -5.89 -9.38 -1.91
N TRP A 61 -5.75 -10.68 -1.61
CA TRP A 61 -6.22 -11.75 -2.49
C TRP A 61 -6.75 -12.92 -1.67
N HIS A 62 -7.89 -12.67 -0.99
CA HIS A 62 -8.41 -13.58 0.02
C HIS A 62 -9.08 -14.82 -0.60
N PRO A 63 -8.78 -16.02 -0.10
CA PRO A 63 -9.57 -17.20 -0.45
C PRO A 63 -11.01 -17.05 0.05
N VAL A 64 -11.93 -17.73 -0.60
CA VAL A 64 -13.32 -17.81 -0.15
C VAL A 64 -13.36 -18.33 1.29
N GLY A 65 -14.12 -17.63 2.17
CA GLY A 65 -14.20 -17.97 3.57
C GLY A 65 -12.91 -17.69 4.37
N HIS A 66 -12.16 -16.66 4.01
CA HIS A 66 -10.94 -16.24 4.72
C HIS A 66 -11.23 -15.92 6.20
N VAL A 67 -10.22 -16.16 7.07
CA VAL A 67 -10.35 -15.95 8.54
C VAL A 67 -10.65 -14.52 8.94
N SER A 68 -10.29 -13.54 8.13
CA SER A 68 -10.57 -12.11 8.38
C SER A 68 -12.05 -11.75 8.21
N PHE A 69 -12.85 -12.62 7.62
CA PHE A 69 -14.26 -12.36 7.32
C PHE A 69 -15.16 -12.60 8.52
N ARG A 70 -16.20 -11.77 8.68
CA ARG A 70 -17.18 -11.87 9.78
C ARG A 70 -17.82 -13.25 9.90
N GLU A 71 -18.03 -13.93 8.78
CA GLU A 71 -18.56 -15.29 8.71
C GLU A 71 -17.64 -16.32 9.41
N ARG A 72 -16.38 -15.97 9.60
CA ARG A 72 -15.38 -16.79 10.30
C ARG A 72 -14.94 -16.18 11.62
N GLY A 73 -15.65 -15.14 12.11
CA GLY A 73 -15.33 -14.44 13.34
C GLY A 73 -14.32 -13.32 13.20
N GLY A 74 -13.90 -12.98 11.98
CA GLY A 74 -13.02 -11.85 11.70
C GLY A 74 -13.75 -10.51 11.73
N PRO A 75 -13.02 -9.38 11.64
CA PRO A 75 -13.60 -8.05 11.77
C PRO A 75 -14.24 -7.53 10.47
N TRP A 76 -13.90 -8.09 9.30
CA TRP A 76 -14.23 -7.51 8.01
C TRP A 76 -15.37 -8.24 7.29
N PRO A 77 -16.16 -7.56 6.45
CA PRO A 77 -17.03 -8.25 5.49
C PRO A 77 -16.15 -8.98 4.44
N PRO A 78 -16.70 -9.96 3.71
CA PRO A 78 -16.00 -10.52 2.56
C PRO A 78 -15.59 -9.42 1.57
N HIS A 79 -14.30 -9.34 1.27
CA HIS A 79 -13.70 -8.35 0.37
C HIS A 79 -12.47 -8.94 -0.31
N CYS A 80 -12.05 -8.38 -1.41
CA CYS A 80 -10.88 -8.78 -2.21
C CYS A 80 -10.76 -10.31 -2.38
N VAL A 81 -11.92 -10.95 -2.59
CA VAL A 81 -11.97 -12.40 -2.81
C VAL A 81 -11.28 -12.73 -4.13
N GLN A 82 -10.44 -13.77 -4.14
CA GLN A 82 -9.68 -14.22 -5.30
C GLN A 82 -10.54 -14.27 -6.56
N ASP A 83 -10.00 -13.77 -7.66
CA ASP A 83 -10.62 -13.71 -8.99
C ASP A 83 -11.91 -12.86 -9.10
N SER A 84 -12.36 -12.21 -8.02
CA SER A 84 -13.49 -11.29 -8.05
C SER A 84 -13.10 -9.95 -8.69
N LYS A 85 -14.10 -9.21 -9.20
CA LYS A 85 -13.91 -7.82 -9.65
C LYS A 85 -13.45 -6.92 -8.51
N GLY A 86 -13.91 -7.18 -7.28
CA GLY A 86 -13.54 -6.42 -6.09
C GLY A 86 -12.05 -6.49 -5.78
N ALA A 87 -11.43 -7.65 -6.01
CA ALA A 87 -10.00 -7.87 -5.79
C ALA A 87 -9.10 -7.28 -6.88
N GLN A 88 -9.63 -6.82 -8.01
CA GLN A 88 -8.86 -6.18 -9.07
C GLN A 88 -8.44 -4.75 -8.63
N PHE A 89 -7.30 -4.28 -9.14
CA PHE A 89 -6.91 -2.89 -8.98
C PHE A 89 -7.95 -1.95 -9.59
N HIS A 90 -8.03 -0.73 -9.04
CA HIS A 90 -8.91 0.30 -9.57
C HIS A 90 -8.63 0.54 -11.07
N PRO A 91 -9.65 0.59 -11.94
CA PRO A 91 -9.46 0.62 -13.39
C PRO A 91 -8.70 1.85 -13.88
N ASP A 92 -8.79 2.98 -13.15
CA ASP A 92 -8.09 4.21 -13.50
C ASP A 92 -6.66 4.27 -12.93
N LEU A 93 -6.21 3.25 -12.17
CA LEU A 93 -4.84 3.19 -11.68
C LEU A 93 -3.90 2.76 -12.82
N ALA A 94 -3.04 3.65 -13.25
CA ALA A 94 -2.19 3.48 -14.43
C ALA A 94 -0.89 2.69 -14.12
N LEU A 95 -1.04 1.47 -13.58
CA LEU A 95 0.13 0.62 -13.29
C LEU A 95 0.85 0.22 -14.58
N PRO A 96 2.17 0.48 -14.71
CA PRO A 96 2.96 -0.03 -15.83
C PRO A 96 3.00 -1.56 -15.87
N CYS A 97 3.15 -2.13 -17.06
CA CYS A 97 3.30 -3.59 -17.22
C CYS A 97 4.53 -4.16 -16.48
N SER A 98 5.51 -3.33 -16.17
CA SER A 98 6.71 -3.69 -15.40
C SER A 98 6.50 -3.72 -13.89
N THR A 99 5.30 -3.37 -13.40
CA THR A 99 4.99 -3.36 -11.97
C THR A 99 5.15 -4.74 -11.35
N ILE A 100 5.88 -4.81 -10.25
CA ILE A 100 6.04 -6.04 -9.46
C ILE A 100 4.84 -6.16 -8.51
N LEU A 101 4.04 -7.20 -8.69
CA LEU A 101 2.86 -7.43 -7.85
C LEU A 101 3.22 -8.20 -6.58
N VAL A 102 2.75 -7.69 -5.45
CA VAL A 102 2.91 -8.29 -4.12
C VAL A 102 1.54 -8.75 -3.64
N THR A 103 1.31 -10.05 -3.65
CA THR A 103 0.03 -10.63 -3.23
C THR A 103 0.08 -11.05 -1.78
N LYS A 104 -0.86 -10.59 -0.97
CA LYS A 104 -1.00 -10.92 0.46
C LYS A 104 -2.43 -11.35 0.79
N GLY A 105 -2.68 -11.74 2.05
CA GLY A 105 -4.00 -12.18 2.48
C GLY A 105 -4.43 -13.54 1.88
N VAL A 106 -3.48 -14.35 1.43
CA VAL A 106 -3.75 -15.65 0.78
C VAL A 106 -3.79 -16.82 1.76
N ARG A 107 -3.45 -16.62 3.02
CA ARG A 107 -3.40 -17.69 4.02
C ARG A 107 -4.81 -18.03 4.51
N PHE A 108 -5.03 -19.31 4.84
CA PHE A 108 -6.31 -19.76 5.40
C PHE A 108 -6.43 -19.56 6.92
N ASP A 109 -5.30 -19.36 7.59
CA ASP A 109 -5.19 -19.44 9.06
C ASP A 109 -4.82 -18.11 9.71
N GLN A 110 -4.50 -17.08 8.92
CA GLN A 110 -4.06 -15.79 9.44
C GLN A 110 -4.37 -14.68 8.42
N ASP A 111 -4.71 -13.50 8.95
CA ASP A 111 -4.82 -12.27 8.16
C ASP A 111 -3.46 -11.60 7.98
N GLN A 112 -3.31 -10.77 6.94
CA GLN A 112 -2.07 -10.08 6.58
C GLN A 112 -2.40 -8.65 6.16
N TYR A 113 -1.94 -7.66 6.91
CA TYR A 113 -2.13 -6.25 6.57
C TYR A 113 -0.94 -5.66 5.83
N SER A 114 0.27 -5.98 6.28
CA SER A 114 1.50 -5.44 5.70
C SER A 114 1.85 -6.14 4.38
N ALA A 115 2.29 -5.35 3.39
CA ALA A 115 2.86 -5.89 2.16
C ALA A 115 4.15 -6.68 2.40
N PHE A 116 4.78 -6.57 3.56
CA PHE A 116 5.97 -7.33 3.95
C PHE A 116 5.65 -8.68 4.58
N GLU A 117 4.43 -8.82 5.13
CA GLU A 117 4.09 -9.96 5.97
C GLU A 117 4.03 -11.26 5.15
N GLN A 118 5.05 -12.09 5.28
CA GLN A 118 5.20 -13.40 4.63
C GLN A 118 5.13 -13.37 3.08
N THR A 119 5.45 -12.24 2.47
CA THR A 119 5.44 -12.07 1.00
C THR A 119 6.83 -12.21 0.35
N GLY A 120 7.89 -12.07 1.14
CA GLY A 120 9.26 -12.01 0.64
C GLY A 120 9.65 -10.63 0.07
N LEU A 121 8.79 -9.61 0.21
CA LEU A 121 9.03 -8.28 -0.35
C LEU A 121 10.36 -7.67 0.11
N ALA A 122 10.72 -7.81 1.39
CA ALA A 122 11.98 -7.26 1.91
C ALA A 122 13.20 -7.81 1.18
N VAL A 123 13.20 -9.12 0.86
CA VAL A 123 14.28 -9.76 0.09
C VAL A 123 14.31 -9.23 -1.33
N GLN A 124 13.13 -9.12 -1.97
CA GLN A 124 13.03 -8.59 -3.33
C GLN A 124 13.57 -7.17 -3.42
N LEU A 125 13.14 -6.28 -2.52
CA LEU A 125 13.59 -4.89 -2.49
C LEU A 125 15.12 -4.77 -2.32
N ARG A 126 15.73 -5.59 -1.45
CA ARG A 126 17.19 -5.62 -1.27
C ARG A 126 17.90 -6.10 -2.54
N ASN A 127 17.37 -7.13 -3.20
CA ASN A 127 17.92 -7.62 -4.47
C ASN A 127 17.86 -6.57 -5.58
N ASP A 128 16.81 -5.74 -5.58
CA ASP A 128 16.64 -4.63 -6.52
C ASP A 128 17.46 -3.38 -6.13
N GLY A 129 18.20 -3.44 -5.02
CA GLY A 129 19.05 -2.34 -4.54
C GLY A 129 18.28 -1.18 -3.92
N ILE A 130 17.02 -1.41 -3.52
CA ILE A 130 16.17 -0.38 -2.90
C ILE A 130 16.66 -0.12 -1.47
N ARG A 131 16.75 1.16 -1.12
CA ARG A 131 17.09 1.67 0.20
C ARG A 131 16.00 2.55 0.80
N ARG A 132 15.22 3.21 -0.07
CA ARG A 132 14.14 4.12 0.33
C ARG A 132 12.86 3.79 -0.44
N LEU A 133 11.76 3.65 0.28
CA LEU A 133 10.43 3.42 -0.29
C LEU A 133 9.58 4.67 -0.23
N TRP A 134 9.00 5.04 -1.35
CA TRP A 134 7.88 5.93 -1.43
C TRP A 134 6.61 5.11 -1.36
N VAL A 135 5.67 5.52 -0.52
CA VAL A 135 4.47 4.73 -0.23
C VAL A 135 3.22 5.58 -0.43
N ALA A 136 2.25 5.03 -1.14
CA ALA A 136 0.90 5.54 -1.31
C ALA A 136 -0.10 4.38 -1.29
N GLY A 137 -1.39 4.64 -1.13
CA GLY A 137 -2.44 3.61 -1.23
C GLY A 137 -3.47 3.64 -0.10
N LEU A 138 -4.13 2.50 0.10
CA LEU A 138 -5.26 2.29 1.01
C LEU A 138 -5.02 1.12 1.98
N ALA A 139 -5.64 1.13 3.17
CA ALA A 139 -6.09 2.33 3.85
C ALA A 139 -4.95 2.86 4.72
N GLU A 140 -4.86 4.19 4.86
CA GLU A 140 -3.75 4.86 5.57
C GLU A 140 -3.54 4.30 6.98
N ASP A 141 -4.63 4.06 7.70
CA ASP A 141 -4.66 3.63 9.10
C ASP A 141 -4.66 2.09 9.28
N VAL A 142 -4.58 1.31 8.20
CA VAL A 142 -4.52 -0.17 8.25
C VAL A 142 -3.33 -0.69 7.43
N CYS A 143 -3.52 -1.00 6.15
CA CYS A 143 -2.49 -1.66 5.34
C CYS A 143 -1.29 -0.75 5.05
N VAL A 144 -1.51 0.55 4.81
CA VAL A 144 -0.41 1.52 4.62
C VAL A 144 0.40 1.63 5.90
N LEU A 145 -0.26 1.85 7.04
CA LEU A 145 0.40 1.91 8.35
C LEU A 145 1.23 0.67 8.63
N ALA A 146 0.63 -0.52 8.53
CA ALA A 146 1.31 -1.79 8.78
C ALA A 146 2.53 -1.96 7.85
N THR A 147 2.37 -1.66 6.57
CA THR A 147 3.43 -1.74 5.57
C THR A 147 4.59 -0.77 5.85
N VAL A 148 4.27 0.47 6.22
CA VAL A 148 5.29 1.49 6.57
C VAL A 148 6.08 1.09 7.81
N LEU A 149 5.39 0.63 8.86
CA LEU A 149 6.07 0.20 10.09
C LEU A 149 6.99 -1.00 9.84
N ASP A 150 6.57 -1.97 9.04
CA ASP A 150 7.41 -3.12 8.71
C ASP A 150 8.57 -2.73 7.80
N ALA A 151 8.35 -1.85 6.81
CA ALA A 151 9.45 -1.31 5.99
C ALA A 151 10.53 -0.66 6.86
N ARG A 152 10.13 0.14 7.86
CA ARG A 152 11.06 0.74 8.82
C ARG A 152 11.79 -0.30 9.67
N ARG A 153 11.10 -1.36 10.15
CA ARG A 153 11.71 -2.48 10.90
C ARG A 153 12.71 -3.25 10.05
N GLU A 154 12.42 -3.40 8.76
CA GLU A 154 13.31 -4.04 7.77
C GLU A 154 14.52 -3.17 7.38
N GLY A 155 14.58 -1.92 7.87
CA GLY A 155 15.71 -1.00 7.67
C GLY A 155 15.60 -0.11 6.43
N PHE A 156 14.47 -0.08 5.75
CA PHE A 156 14.23 0.84 4.65
C PHE A 156 13.90 2.24 5.15
N ASP A 157 14.40 3.26 4.49
CA ASP A 157 13.86 4.61 4.63
C ASP A 157 12.49 4.69 3.97
N VAL A 158 11.57 5.45 4.57
CA VAL A 158 10.21 5.55 4.05
C VAL A 158 9.77 7.00 3.91
N VAL A 159 9.15 7.29 2.78
CA VAL A 159 8.46 8.55 2.47
C VAL A 159 7.01 8.21 2.15
N VAL A 160 6.07 8.78 2.86
CA VAL A 160 4.63 8.62 2.58
C VAL A 160 4.12 9.85 1.82
N ILE A 161 3.45 9.62 0.71
CA ILE A 161 2.76 10.65 -0.07
C ILE A 161 1.39 10.88 0.58
N THR A 162 1.25 11.94 1.39
CA THR A 162 0.04 12.18 2.20
C THR A 162 -1.21 12.35 1.37
N THR A 163 -1.13 13.05 0.26
CA THR A 163 -2.24 13.22 -0.69
C THR A 163 -2.54 11.95 -1.51
N GLY A 164 -1.63 10.97 -1.47
CA GLY A 164 -1.75 9.65 -2.10
C GLY A 164 -2.25 8.56 -1.14
N THR A 165 -2.68 8.90 0.07
CA THR A 165 -3.28 7.97 1.04
C THR A 165 -4.66 8.45 1.50
N CYS A 166 -5.47 7.54 2.03
CA CYS A 166 -6.78 7.86 2.60
C CYS A 166 -7.07 6.92 3.78
N PRO A 167 -7.42 7.46 4.98
CA PRO A 167 -7.75 6.65 6.14
C PRO A 167 -9.22 6.21 6.12
N ILE A 168 -9.54 5.15 6.86
CA ILE A 168 -10.93 4.74 7.12
C ILE A 168 -11.64 5.80 7.96
N THR A 169 -10.95 6.33 8.98
CA THR A 169 -11.46 7.40 9.83
C THR A 169 -10.42 8.50 10.01
N LEU A 170 -10.88 9.74 10.24
CA LEU A 170 -9.98 10.87 10.48
C LEU A 170 -9.10 10.63 11.72
N GLU A 171 -9.69 10.14 12.82
CA GLU A 171 -8.96 9.82 14.04
C GLU A 171 -7.92 8.70 13.81
N GLY A 172 -8.30 7.65 13.05
CA GLY A 172 -7.39 6.57 12.65
C GLY A 172 -6.20 7.10 11.84
N GLY A 173 -6.48 7.99 10.88
CA GLY A 173 -5.45 8.63 10.06
C GLY A 173 -4.45 9.46 10.87
N GLU A 174 -4.94 10.31 11.79
CA GLU A 174 -4.06 11.11 12.66
C GLU A 174 -3.18 10.22 13.55
N LYS A 175 -3.75 9.17 14.13
CA LYS A 175 -3.00 8.18 14.91
C LYS A 175 -1.97 7.45 14.08
N ALA A 176 -2.34 7.03 12.87
CA ALA A 176 -1.44 6.35 11.94
C ALA A 176 -0.25 7.24 11.54
N LYS A 177 -0.49 8.50 11.18
CA LYS A 177 0.56 9.47 10.87
C LYS A 177 1.51 9.68 12.05
N TRP A 178 0.97 9.79 13.25
CA TRP A 178 1.80 9.89 14.46
C TRP A 178 2.69 8.65 14.62
N GLN A 179 2.14 7.44 14.51
CA GLN A 179 2.91 6.18 14.62
C GLN A 179 3.99 6.07 13.54
N MET A 180 3.66 6.40 12.30
CA MET A 180 4.63 6.41 11.20
C MET A 180 5.74 7.42 11.43
N LYS A 181 5.42 8.62 11.95
CA LYS A 181 6.41 9.66 12.29
C LYS A 181 7.35 9.22 13.40
N GLU A 182 6.82 8.59 14.46
CA GLU A 182 7.64 8.03 15.55
C GLU A 182 8.59 6.92 15.04
N ALA A 183 8.17 6.18 14.02
CA ALA A 183 9.03 5.20 13.34
C ALA A 183 10.08 5.82 12.40
N GLY A 184 10.13 7.15 12.30
CA GLY A 184 11.10 7.86 11.46
C GLY A 184 10.71 7.98 9.99
N THR A 185 9.42 7.87 9.68
CA THR A 185 8.89 8.08 8.33
C THR A 185 8.81 9.57 8.01
N ARG A 186 9.11 9.94 6.77
CA ARG A 186 8.91 11.28 6.22
C ARG A 186 7.60 11.34 5.43
N PHE A 187 7.07 12.55 5.30
CA PHE A 187 5.83 12.82 4.59
C PHE A 187 6.07 13.90 3.55
N VAL A 188 5.43 13.72 2.37
CA VAL A 188 5.39 14.69 1.26
C VAL A 188 3.95 14.84 0.77
N GLU A 189 3.65 15.93 0.02
CA GLU A 189 2.33 16.19 -0.58
C GLU A 189 2.27 15.82 -2.07
#